data_0b774754423e8ca7e6e58293ec18faa6
#
_entry.id   0b774754423e8ca7e6e58293ec18faa6
#
_cell.length_a   1.000
_cell.length_b   1.000
_cell.length_c   1.000
_cell.angle_alpha   90.00
_cell.angle_beta   90.00
_cell.angle_gamma   90.00
#
_symmetry.space_group_name_H-M   'P 1'
#
loop_
_entity.id
_entity.type
_entity.pdbx_description
1 polymer ?
#
loop_
_entity_poly.entity_id
_entity_poly.type
_entity_poly.pdbx_seq_one_letter_code
_entity_poly.pdbx_strand_id
1 'polypeptide(L)'
;MIAAIGALTIGYVCGSLPFGLWLGRWFRGVDVRTLGSGNLGATNVFRALGPRLGIATLLLDMLKGTLPVLILPRTALGAAFPGGPDACGIATALAAVLGHMVTFLAGFRGGKGVATTAGVVLALFPVAWSIACSVFIVTVALSRYISLGSILGALAFATAVALTAHGPHASLQTGFAVAVAALIIVRHHENVRRLLRGEERRITWRGTRAA
;
A
#
# COMPACT_ATOMS: atom_id res chain seq x y z
N MET A 1 5.76 25.89 -6.75
CA MET A 1 6.51 25.33 -5.59
C MET A 1 5.60 25.10 -4.39
N ILE A 2 4.85 26.08 -3.88
CA ILE A 2 3.96 25.94 -2.70
C ILE A 2 2.92 24.82 -2.88
N ALA A 3 2.26 24.76 -4.04
CA ALA A 3 1.28 23.71 -4.33
C ALA A 3 1.87 22.29 -4.29
N ALA A 4 3.09 22.12 -4.80
CA ALA A 4 3.77 20.83 -4.75
C ALA A 4 4.10 20.42 -3.30
N ILE A 5 4.64 21.34 -2.50
CA ILE A 5 4.91 21.10 -1.08
C ILE A 5 3.61 20.73 -0.35
N GLY A 6 2.53 21.50 -0.58
CA GLY A 6 1.23 21.24 0.04
C GLY A 6 0.67 19.86 -0.29
N ALA A 7 0.65 19.47 -1.56
CA ALA A 7 0.13 18.18 -2.01
C ALA A 7 0.97 17.01 -1.45
N LEU A 8 2.29 17.11 -1.49
CA LEU A 8 3.20 16.09 -0.94
C LEU A 8 3.04 15.96 0.58
N THR A 9 2.94 17.08 1.30
CA THR A 9 2.75 17.07 2.75
C THR A 9 1.42 16.43 3.13
N ILE A 10 0.32 16.82 2.48
CA ILE A 10 -1.00 16.24 2.75
C ILE A 10 -1.00 14.74 2.42
N GLY A 11 -0.47 14.35 1.27
CA GLY A 11 -0.34 12.94 0.89
C GLY A 11 0.43 12.14 1.93
N TYR A 12 1.60 12.62 2.35
CA TYR A 12 2.44 11.96 3.35
C TYR A 12 1.76 11.87 4.71
N VAL A 13 1.13 12.93 5.19
CA VAL A 13 0.40 12.95 6.48
C VAL A 13 -0.78 11.97 6.45
N CYS A 14 -1.60 11.99 5.41
CA CYS A 14 -2.69 11.03 5.24
C CYS A 14 -2.18 9.59 5.22
N GLY A 15 -1.13 9.32 4.44
CA GLY A 15 -0.49 8.01 4.38
C GLY A 15 0.09 7.56 5.71
N SER A 16 0.55 8.49 6.54
CA SER A 16 1.17 8.22 7.84
C SER A 16 0.20 7.74 8.92
N LEU A 17 -1.13 7.81 8.71
CA LEU A 17 -2.12 7.32 9.68
C LEU A 17 -1.93 5.82 9.94
N PRO A 18 -1.52 5.39 11.16
CA PRO A 18 -1.16 3.99 11.43
C PRO A 18 -2.38 3.20 11.93
N PHE A 19 -3.38 2.99 11.06
CA PHE A 19 -4.65 2.37 11.45
C PHE A 19 -4.49 1.01 12.11
N GLY A 20 -3.57 0.15 11.64
CA GLY A 20 -3.31 -1.14 12.27
C GLY A 20 -2.87 -1.02 13.74
N LEU A 21 -2.05 0.00 14.06
CA LEU A 21 -1.63 0.28 15.43
C LEU A 21 -2.80 0.80 16.29
N TRP A 22 -3.55 1.75 15.76
CA TRP A 22 -4.67 2.35 16.47
C TRP A 22 -5.78 1.34 16.74
N LEU A 23 -6.20 0.56 15.74
CA LEU A 23 -7.21 -0.49 15.91
C LEU A 23 -6.77 -1.55 16.92
N GLY A 24 -5.49 -1.95 16.92
CA GLY A 24 -4.94 -2.87 17.91
C GLY A 24 -5.05 -2.31 19.33
N ARG A 25 -4.67 -1.05 19.53
CA ARG A 25 -4.71 -0.39 20.84
C ARG A 25 -6.14 -0.14 21.31
N TRP A 26 -7.02 0.38 20.43
CA TRP A 26 -8.39 0.76 20.81
C TRP A 26 -9.30 -0.45 21.08
N PHE A 27 -9.18 -1.51 20.30
CA PHE A 27 -10.11 -2.65 20.39
C PHE A 27 -9.54 -3.86 21.14
N ARG A 28 -8.21 -3.93 21.35
CA ARG A 28 -7.56 -5.07 21.99
C ARG A 28 -6.58 -4.68 23.10
N GLY A 29 -6.30 -3.40 23.31
CA GLY A 29 -5.34 -2.93 24.30
C GLY A 29 -3.89 -3.32 24.00
N VAL A 30 -3.58 -3.74 22.75
CA VAL A 30 -2.25 -4.27 22.38
C VAL A 30 -1.58 -3.47 21.29
N ASP A 31 -0.26 -3.45 21.34
CA ASP A 31 0.57 -2.89 20.26
C ASP A 31 0.90 -3.99 19.25
N VAL A 32 0.37 -3.86 18.01
CA VAL A 32 0.56 -4.88 16.96
C VAL A 32 2.02 -5.06 16.56
N ARG A 33 2.92 -4.12 16.92
CA ARG A 33 4.35 -4.22 16.67
C ARG A 33 5.03 -5.26 17.54
N THR A 34 4.42 -5.64 18.66
CA THR A 34 4.92 -6.70 19.55
C THR A 34 4.40 -8.09 19.16
N LEU A 35 3.53 -8.16 18.14
CA LEU A 35 2.86 -9.39 17.74
C LEU A 35 3.25 -9.84 16.32
N GLY A 36 3.35 -11.14 16.13
CA GLY A 36 3.52 -11.77 14.82
C GLY A 36 4.79 -11.35 14.08
N SER A 37 4.65 -10.56 13.00
CA SER A 37 5.80 -10.02 12.24
C SER A 37 6.24 -8.63 12.70
N GLY A 38 5.59 -8.05 13.69
CA GLY A 38 5.84 -6.67 14.14
C GLY A 38 5.41 -5.59 13.13
N ASN A 39 4.81 -5.96 12.01
CA ASN A 39 4.41 -5.02 10.96
C ASN A 39 3.04 -4.40 11.25
N LEU A 40 2.85 -3.11 10.94
CA LEU A 40 1.58 -2.39 11.14
C LEU A 40 0.50 -2.75 10.11
N GLY A 41 0.83 -3.45 9.03
CA GLY A 41 -0.07 -3.71 7.92
C GLY A 41 -1.14 -4.76 8.23
N ALA A 42 -2.20 -4.73 7.42
CA ALA A 42 -3.42 -5.54 7.55
C ALA A 42 -3.16 -7.05 7.73
N THR A 43 -2.16 -7.63 7.05
CA THR A 43 -1.82 -9.06 7.15
C THR A 43 -1.38 -9.46 8.57
N ASN A 44 -0.57 -8.62 9.23
CA ASN A 44 -0.16 -8.88 10.61
C ASN A 44 -1.33 -8.73 11.57
N VAL A 45 -2.12 -7.66 11.41
CA VAL A 45 -3.34 -7.42 12.20
C VAL A 45 -4.33 -8.58 12.03
N PHE A 46 -4.54 -9.05 10.80
CA PHE A 46 -5.40 -10.21 10.52
C PHE A 46 -4.95 -11.47 11.27
N ARG A 47 -3.66 -11.77 11.24
CA ARG A 47 -3.09 -12.94 11.90
C ARG A 47 -3.09 -12.83 13.42
N ALA A 48 -2.80 -11.64 13.95
CA ALA A 48 -2.65 -11.43 15.39
C ALA A 48 -3.98 -11.12 16.10
N LEU A 49 -4.89 -10.38 15.45
CA LEU A 49 -6.09 -9.84 16.09
C LEU A 49 -7.40 -10.31 15.43
N GLY A 50 -7.28 -11.14 14.38
CA GLY A 50 -8.43 -11.75 13.71
C GLY A 50 -8.92 -10.97 12.47
N PRO A 51 -9.87 -11.59 11.72
CA PRO A 51 -10.27 -11.10 10.40
C PRO A 51 -10.95 -9.74 10.43
N ARG A 52 -11.78 -9.45 11.44
CA ARG A 52 -12.50 -8.17 11.51
C ARG A 52 -11.55 -6.97 11.55
N LEU A 53 -10.55 -6.99 12.44
CA LEU A 53 -9.59 -5.90 12.55
C LEU A 53 -8.60 -5.88 11.38
N GLY A 54 -8.24 -7.05 10.84
CA GLY A 54 -7.41 -7.14 9.65
C GLY A 54 -8.06 -6.53 8.41
N ILE A 55 -9.34 -6.82 8.16
CA ILE A 55 -10.11 -6.24 7.06
C ILE A 55 -10.31 -4.73 7.27
N ALA A 56 -10.67 -4.30 8.48
CA ALA A 56 -10.79 -2.88 8.79
C ALA A 56 -9.47 -2.13 8.53
N THR A 57 -8.34 -2.70 8.95
CA THR A 57 -7.01 -2.13 8.66
C THR A 57 -6.75 -2.06 7.16
N LEU A 58 -7.08 -3.11 6.39
CA LEU A 58 -6.91 -3.11 4.93
C LEU A 58 -7.68 -1.97 4.28
N LEU A 59 -8.98 -1.86 4.60
CA LEU A 59 -9.86 -0.84 4.01
C LEU A 59 -9.43 0.59 4.39
N LEU A 60 -9.09 0.82 5.64
CA LEU A 60 -8.62 2.14 6.10
C LEU A 60 -7.26 2.50 5.51
N ASP A 61 -6.34 1.54 5.38
CA ASP A 61 -5.06 1.76 4.73
C ASP A 61 -5.19 2.01 3.21
N MET A 62 -6.19 1.44 2.55
CA MET A 62 -6.54 1.79 1.17
C MET A 62 -7.12 3.21 1.11
N LEU A 63 -8.12 3.51 1.93
CA LEU A 63 -8.82 4.81 1.93
C LEU A 63 -7.88 5.98 2.19
N LYS A 64 -6.94 5.87 3.14
CA LYS A 64 -5.99 6.96 3.43
C LYS A 64 -5.10 7.33 2.25
N GLY A 65 -4.87 6.40 1.32
CA GLY A 65 -4.18 6.65 0.04
C GLY A 65 -5.14 7.17 -1.03
N THR A 66 -6.30 6.51 -1.19
CA THR A 66 -7.29 6.85 -2.22
C THR A 66 -7.83 8.27 -2.07
N LEU A 67 -8.23 8.66 -0.87
CA LEU A 67 -8.91 9.95 -0.64
C LEU A 67 -8.07 11.17 -1.06
N PRO A 68 -6.83 11.37 -0.60
CA PRO A 68 -6.04 12.52 -1.01
C PRO A 68 -5.74 12.52 -2.52
N VAL A 69 -5.56 11.36 -3.13
CA VAL A 69 -5.32 11.21 -4.57
C VAL A 69 -6.54 11.58 -5.41
N LEU A 70 -7.74 11.33 -4.94
CA LEU A 70 -8.97 11.73 -5.62
C LEU A 70 -9.32 13.20 -5.38
N ILE A 71 -9.01 13.74 -4.22
CA ILE A 71 -9.45 15.09 -3.81
C ILE A 71 -8.46 16.15 -4.29
N LEU A 72 -7.17 16.01 -4.00
CA LEU A 72 -6.21 17.11 -4.23
C LEU A 72 -6.09 17.53 -5.69
N PRO A 73 -6.10 16.66 -6.71
CA PRO A 73 -6.08 17.06 -8.10
C PRO A 73 -7.24 17.97 -8.53
N ARG A 74 -8.39 17.88 -7.81
CA ARG A 74 -9.61 18.65 -8.09
C ARG A 74 -9.69 19.99 -7.35
N THR A 75 -8.67 20.34 -6.60
CA THR A 75 -8.57 21.58 -5.82
C THR A 75 -7.67 22.60 -6.51
N ALA A 76 -7.60 23.81 -5.94
CA ALA A 76 -6.65 24.83 -6.37
C ALA A 76 -5.18 24.36 -6.26
N LEU A 77 -4.87 23.44 -5.34
CA LEU A 77 -3.55 22.82 -5.25
C LEU A 77 -3.23 22.00 -6.50
N GLY A 78 -4.18 21.20 -6.98
CA GLY A 78 -4.02 20.42 -8.20
C GLY A 78 -3.86 21.29 -9.45
N ALA A 79 -4.67 22.33 -9.57
CA ALA A 79 -4.59 23.28 -10.68
C ALA A 79 -3.23 24.02 -10.70
N ALA A 80 -2.68 24.37 -9.54
CA ALA A 80 -1.39 25.07 -9.40
C ALA A 80 -0.18 24.13 -9.29
N PHE A 81 -0.39 22.81 -9.38
CA PHE A 81 0.71 21.83 -9.28
C PHE A 81 1.56 21.84 -10.57
N PRO A 82 2.90 21.80 -10.48
CA PRO A 82 3.75 21.64 -11.66
C PRO A 82 3.41 20.36 -12.43
N GLY A 83 3.01 20.48 -13.69
CA GLY A 83 2.50 19.38 -14.50
C GLY A 83 0.99 19.10 -14.34
N GLY A 84 0.26 19.97 -13.62
CA GLY A 84 -1.20 19.92 -13.51
C GLY A 84 -1.77 18.85 -12.59
N PRO A 85 -3.11 18.63 -12.67
CA PRO A 85 -3.83 17.71 -11.78
C PRO A 85 -3.33 16.27 -11.82
N ASP A 86 -2.97 15.75 -12.99
CA ASP A 86 -2.51 14.37 -13.13
C ASP A 86 -1.17 14.14 -12.40
N ALA A 87 -0.23 15.08 -12.57
CA ALA A 87 1.05 15.04 -11.85
C ALA A 87 0.85 15.21 -10.34
N CYS A 88 -0.10 16.05 -9.91
CA CYS A 88 -0.51 16.19 -8.52
C CYS A 88 -1.00 14.85 -7.94
N GLY A 89 -1.88 14.15 -8.65
CA GLY A 89 -2.39 12.84 -8.24
C GLY A 89 -1.27 11.81 -8.04
N ILE A 90 -0.36 11.70 -9.00
CA ILE A 90 0.77 10.76 -8.95
C ILE A 90 1.73 11.10 -7.80
N ALA A 91 2.08 12.38 -7.64
CA ALA A 91 2.96 12.83 -6.56
C ALA A 91 2.34 12.59 -5.17
N THR A 92 1.05 12.90 -5.02
CA THR A 92 0.28 12.64 -3.80
C THR A 92 0.24 11.14 -3.49
N ALA A 93 0.04 10.28 -4.50
CA ALA A 93 0.03 8.83 -4.36
C ALA A 93 1.36 8.30 -3.83
N LEU A 94 2.47 8.74 -4.42
CA LEU A 94 3.81 8.35 -3.94
C LEU A 94 4.05 8.81 -2.50
N ALA A 95 3.68 10.06 -2.18
CA ALA A 95 3.79 10.60 -0.84
C ALA A 95 2.97 9.82 0.19
N ALA A 96 1.73 9.40 -0.15
CA ALA A 96 0.88 8.58 0.71
C ALA A 96 1.47 7.18 0.95
N VAL A 97 2.03 6.54 -0.07
CA VAL A 97 2.69 5.24 0.06
C VAL A 97 3.92 5.36 0.96
N LEU A 98 4.76 6.38 0.76
CA LEU A 98 5.91 6.66 1.62
C LEU A 98 5.50 6.96 3.06
N GLY A 99 4.43 7.74 3.26
CA GLY A 99 3.86 8.02 4.58
C GLY A 99 3.44 6.75 5.32
N HIS A 100 2.82 5.79 4.62
CA HIS A 100 2.50 4.49 5.23
C HIS A 100 3.76 3.68 5.58
N MET A 101 4.80 3.72 4.73
CA MET A 101 6.03 2.93 4.95
C MET A 101 6.93 3.52 6.03
N VAL A 102 6.97 4.85 6.14
CA VAL A 102 7.85 5.60 7.03
C VAL A 102 7.01 6.61 7.82
N THR A 103 6.04 6.09 8.59
CA THR A 103 5.09 6.94 9.33
C THR A 103 5.73 7.57 10.57
N PHE A 104 5.70 8.91 10.64
CA PHE A 104 6.18 9.65 11.82
C PHE A 104 5.30 9.38 13.06
N LEU A 105 4.02 9.05 12.89
CA LEU A 105 3.08 8.74 13.98
C LEU A 105 3.35 7.39 14.67
N ALA A 106 4.26 6.56 14.12
CA ALA A 106 4.67 5.30 14.73
C ALA A 106 6.21 5.17 14.84
N GLY A 107 6.92 6.32 14.98
CA GLY A 107 8.38 6.35 15.11
C GLY A 107 9.10 5.92 13.83
N PHE A 108 8.59 6.32 12.67
CA PHE A 108 9.13 6.03 11.34
C PHE A 108 9.19 4.52 11.00
N ARG A 109 8.43 3.69 11.73
CA ARG A 109 8.32 2.25 11.54
C ARG A 109 6.92 1.90 11.05
N GLY A 110 6.70 1.97 9.76
CA GLY A 110 5.42 1.72 9.11
C GLY A 110 5.27 0.31 8.52
N GLY A 111 4.24 0.17 7.69
CA GLY A 111 3.93 -1.07 6.97
C GLY A 111 4.78 -1.27 5.71
N LYS A 112 4.31 -2.18 4.84
CA LYS A 112 4.95 -2.48 3.54
C LYS A 112 4.36 -1.71 2.36
N GLY A 113 3.32 -0.93 2.60
CA GLY A 113 2.70 -0.09 1.59
C GLY A 113 1.68 -0.77 0.68
N VAL A 114 1.51 -2.09 0.74
CA VAL A 114 0.67 -2.84 -0.21
C VAL A 114 -0.78 -2.35 -0.23
N ALA A 115 -1.42 -2.22 0.93
CA ALA A 115 -2.81 -1.77 1.02
C ALA A 115 -2.98 -0.32 0.55
N THR A 116 -2.09 0.58 0.98
CA THR A 116 -2.12 1.99 0.54
C THR A 116 -1.85 2.10 -0.96
N THR A 117 -0.89 1.32 -1.49
CA THR A 117 -0.67 1.20 -2.93
C THR A 117 -1.91 0.70 -3.65
N ALA A 118 -2.57 -0.35 -3.15
CA ALA A 118 -3.80 -0.85 -3.76
C ALA A 118 -4.89 0.23 -3.85
N GLY A 119 -5.01 1.07 -2.82
CA GLY A 119 -5.94 2.19 -2.82
C GLY A 119 -5.59 3.27 -3.84
N VAL A 120 -4.33 3.73 -3.89
CA VAL A 120 -3.93 4.78 -4.84
C VAL A 120 -3.96 4.30 -6.28
N VAL A 121 -3.59 3.03 -6.52
CA VAL A 121 -3.61 2.42 -7.86
C VAL A 121 -5.04 2.21 -8.35
N LEU A 122 -5.95 1.80 -7.48
CA LEU A 122 -7.39 1.74 -7.82
C LEU A 122 -7.92 3.11 -8.28
N ALA A 123 -7.50 4.18 -7.63
CA ALA A 123 -7.94 5.54 -7.95
C ALA A 123 -7.37 6.06 -9.29
N LEU A 124 -6.09 5.77 -9.59
CA LEU A 124 -5.38 6.33 -10.74
C LEU A 124 -5.36 5.40 -11.96
N PHE A 125 -5.32 4.08 -11.74
CA PHE A 125 -5.07 3.07 -12.77
C PHE A 125 -6.00 1.85 -12.59
N PRO A 126 -7.33 2.00 -12.69
CA PRO A 126 -8.28 0.92 -12.35
C PRO A 126 -8.08 -0.36 -13.17
N VAL A 127 -7.69 -0.26 -14.44
CA VAL A 127 -7.41 -1.44 -15.28
C VAL A 127 -6.13 -2.15 -14.80
N ALA A 128 -5.04 -1.42 -14.58
CA ALA A 128 -3.80 -2.01 -14.08
C ALA A 128 -3.98 -2.56 -12.65
N TRP A 129 -4.83 -1.92 -11.83
CA TRP A 129 -5.23 -2.44 -10.53
C TRP A 129 -5.92 -3.79 -10.63
N SER A 130 -6.88 -3.94 -11.55
CA SER A 130 -7.61 -5.19 -11.77
C SER A 130 -6.67 -6.33 -12.18
N ILE A 131 -5.69 -6.05 -13.05
CA ILE A 131 -4.64 -7.01 -13.44
C ILE A 131 -3.80 -7.40 -12.22
N ALA A 132 -3.30 -6.42 -11.47
CA ALA A 132 -2.49 -6.66 -10.27
C ALA A 132 -3.24 -7.46 -9.20
N CYS A 133 -4.52 -7.14 -8.96
CA CYS A 133 -5.38 -7.87 -8.04
C CYS A 133 -5.61 -9.31 -8.49
N SER A 134 -5.85 -9.53 -9.77
CA SER A 134 -6.02 -10.88 -10.32
C SER A 134 -4.77 -11.73 -10.12
N VAL A 135 -3.59 -11.18 -10.43
CA VAL A 135 -2.31 -11.85 -10.19
C VAL A 135 -2.09 -12.12 -8.70
N PHE A 136 -2.38 -11.13 -7.83
CA PHE A 136 -2.29 -11.31 -6.38
C PHE A 136 -3.20 -12.45 -5.90
N ILE A 137 -4.48 -12.43 -6.28
CA ILE A 137 -5.48 -13.42 -5.83
C ILE A 137 -5.10 -14.83 -6.31
N VAL A 138 -4.77 -14.99 -7.59
CA VAL A 138 -4.36 -16.28 -8.16
C VAL A 138 -3.10 -16.80 -7.46
N THR A 139 -2.11 -15.94 -7.28
CA THR A 139 -0.87 -16.31 -6.59
C THR A 139 -1.13 -16.77 -5.16
N VAL A 140 -1.95 -16.03 -4.40
CA VAL A 140 -2.28 -16.38 -3.02
C VAL A 140 -3.14 -17.65 -2.95
N ALA A 141 -4.08 -17.82 -3.87
CA ALA A 141 -4.93 -19.02 -3.92
C ALA A 141 -4.09 -20.30 -4.15
N LEU A 142 -3.12 -20.25 -5.04
CA LEU A 142 -2.26 -21.38 -5.40
C LEU A 142 -1.15 -21.64 -4.37
N SER A 143 -0.44 -20.58 -3.95
CA SER A 143 0.75 -20.70 -3.11
C SER A 143 0.49 -20.59 -1.60
N ARG A 144 -0.61 -19.91 -1.22
CA ARG A 144 -0.94 -19.47 0.14
C ARG A 144 0.04 -18.46 0.74
N TYR A 145 0.92 -17.85 -0.06
CA TYR A 145 1.87 -16.82 0.37
C TYR A 145 1.38 -15.41 -0.02
N ILE A 146 0.91 -14.62 0.97
CA ILE A 146 0.48 -13.23 0.74
C ILE A 146 1.66 -12.37 0.24
N SER A 147 2.86 -12.61 0.75
CA SER A 147 4.06 -11.86 0.34
C SER A 147 4.42 -12.10 -1.12
N LEU A 148 4.34 -13.34 -1.61
CA LEU A 148 4.56 -13.67 -3.02
C LEU A 148 3.50 -12.99 -3.91
N GLY A 149 2.23 -13.07 -3.51
CA GLY A 149 1.14 -12.38 -4.21
C GLY A 149 1.39 -10.87 -4.28
N SER A 150 1.83 -10.24 -3.18
CA SER A 150 2.13 -8.81 -3.14
C SER A 150 3.27 -8.42 -4.10
N ILE A 151 4.32 -9.22 -4.17
CA ILE A 151 5.47 -8.98 -5.06
C ILE A 151 5.04 -9.14 -6.52
N LEU A 152 4.39 -10.26 -6.86
CA LEU A 152 3.96 -10.52 -8.24
C LEU A 152 2.86 -9.55 -8.68
N GLY A 153 1.94 -9.17 -7.80
CA GLY A 153 0.95 -8.14 -8.08
C GLY A 153 1.59 -6.76 -8.33
N ALA A 154 2.62 -6.40 -7.58
CA ALA A 154 3.34 -5.14 -7.81
C ALA A 154 4.11 -5.14 -9.15
N LEU A 155 4.71 -6.27 -9.52
CA LEU A 155 5.35 -6.43 -10.84
C LEU A 155 4.32 -6.37 -11.97
N ALA A 156 3.19 -7.08 -11.83
CA ALA A 156 2.10 -7.04 -12.80
C ALA A 156 1.53 -5.63 -12.99
N PHE A 157 1.39 -4.86 -11.90
CA PHE A 157 1.00 -3.45 -11.95
C PHE A 157 1.99 -2.63 -12.79
N ALA A 158 3.29 -2.71 -12.46
CA ALA A 158 4.30 -1.93 -13.17
C ALA A 158 4.37 -2.29 -14.66
N THR A 159 4.27 -3.58 -14.99
CA THR A 159 4.22 -4.07 -16.37
C THR A 159 2.96 -3.56 -17.09
N ALA A 160 1.78 -3.66 -16.46
CA ALA A 160 0.54 -3.20 -17.07
C ALA A 160 0.60 -1.69 -17.39
N VAL A 161 1.09 -0.87 -16.45
CA VAL A 161 1.25 0.58 -16.69
C VAL A 161 2.27 0.84 -17.78
N ALA A 162 3.43 0.16 -17.79
CA ALA A 162 4.46 0.35 -18.81
C ALA A 162 3.96 0.02 -20.23
N LEU A 163 3.06 -0.97 -20.36
CA LEU A 163 2.49 -1.36 -21.65
C LEU A 163 1.30 -0.50 -22.08
N THR A 164 0.63 0.17 -21.15
CA THR A 164 -0.61 0.93 -21.45
C THR A 164 -0.47 2.43 -21.28
N ALA A 165 0.61 2.93 -20.66
CA ALA A 165 0.85 4.35 -20.49
C ALA A 165 1.09 5.02 -21.84
N HIS A 166 0.34 6.09 -22.10
CA HIS A 166 0.46 6.90 -23.32
C HIS A 166 0.15 8.37 -23.01
N GLY A 167 0.43 9.26 -23.97
CA GLY A 167 0.22 10.68 -23.81
C GLY A 167 1.34 11.40 -23.03
N PRO A 168 1.11 12.68 -22.65
CA PRO A 168 2.16 13.56 -22.13
C PRO A 168 2.72 13.14 -20.76
N HIS A 169 1.98 12.35 -20.01
CA HIS A 169 2.39 11.86 -18.68
C HIS A 169 2.84 10.40 -18.64
N ALA A 170 3.02 9.74 -19.80
CA ALA A 170 3.38 8.31 -19.87
C ALA A 170 4.65 7.97 -19.09
N SER A 171 5.70 8.78 -19.22
CA SER A 171 6.95 8.58 -18.48
C SER A 171 6.79 8.75 -16.97
N LEU A 172 5.97 9.70 -16.53
CA LEU A 172 5.67 9.94 -15.12
C LEU A 172 4.86 8.76 -14.53
N GLN A 173 3.85 8.26 -15.26
CA GLN A 173 3.04 7.11 -14.87
C GLN A 173 3.89 5.85 -14.73
N THR A 174 4.73 5.56 -15.73
CA THR A 174 5.63 4.42 -15.72
C THR A 174 6.68 4.55 -14.61
N GLY A 175 7.28 5.73 -14.44
CA GLY A 175 8.21 6.01 -13.36
C GLY A 175 7.59 5.78 -11.97
N PHE A 176 6.37 6.23 -11.75
CA PHE A 176 5.61 5.97 -10.53
C PHE A 176 5.39 4.47 -10.31
N ALA A 177 4.92 3.76 -11.33
CA ALA A 177 4.62 2.33 -11.22
C ALA A 177 5.86 1.50 -10.89
N VAL A 178 6.99 1.79 -11.55
CA VAL A 178 8.29 1.14 -11.27
C VAL A 178 8.78 1.48 -9.86
N ALA A 179 8.71 2.75 -9.46
CA ALA A 179 9.13 3.17 -8.11
C ALA A 179 8.34 2.47 -7.01
N VAL A 180 7.01 2.41 -7.15
CA VAL A 180 6.14 1.74 -6.17
C VAL A 180 6.39 0.23 -6.14
N ALA A 181 6.57 -0.43 -7.30
CA ALA A 181 6.90 -1.85 -7.34
C ALA A 181 8.26 -2.12 -6.66
N ALA A 182 9.28 -1.31 -6.95
CA ALA A 182 10.58 -1.41 -6.30
C ALA A 182 10.50 -1.22 -4.79
N LEU A 183 9.76 -0.21 -4.31
CA LEU A 183 9.52 0.02 -2.88
C LEU A 183 8.86 -1.18 -2.21
N ILE A 184 7.83 -1.77 -2.83
CA ILE A 184 7.17 -2.97 -2.30
C ILE A 184 8.15 -4.13 -2.23
N ILE A 185 8.93 -4.40 -3.29
CA ILE A 185 9.91 -5.50 -3.30
C ILE A 185 10.96 -5.31 -2.21
N VAL A 186 11.53 -4.10 -2.09
CA VAL A 186 12.50 -3.77 -1.05
C VAL A 186 11.91 -3.98 0.35
N ARG A 187 10.67 -3.54 0.59
CA ARG A 187 9.97 -3.76 1.88
C ARG A 187 9.62 -5.22 2.15
N HIS A 188 9.73 -6.09 1.15
CA HIS A 188 9.52 -7.54 1.28
C HIS A 188 10.83 -8.35 1.35
N HIS A 189 12.01 -7.73 1.48
CA HIS A 189 13.30 -8.43 1.47
C HIS A 189 13.39 -9.59 2.48
N GLU A 190 12.86 -9.42 3.69
CA GLU A 190 12.80 -10.50 4.69
C GLU A 190 11.84 -11.63 4.29
N ASN A 191 10.73 -11.29 3.61
CA ASN A 191 9.81 -12.32 3.10
C ASN A 191 10.45 -13.10 1.96
N VAL A 192 11.18 -12.44 1.06
CA VAL A 192 11.94 -13.09 -0.01
C VAL A 192 12.94 -14.06 0.60
N ARG A 193 13.70 -13.63 1.62
CA ARG A 193 14.63 -14.51 2.34
C ARG A 193 13.94 -15.73 2.93
N ARG A 194 12.76 -15.55 3.58
CA ARG A 194 11.98 -16.68 4.13
C ARG A 194 11.37 -17.56 3.04
N LEU A 195 10.93 -17.00 1.92
CA LEU A 195 10.44 -17.78 0.78
C LEU A 195 11.53 -18.70 0.22
N LEU A 196 12.75 -18.17 0.03
CA LEU A 196 13.88 -18.94 -0.47
C LEU A 196 14.31 -20.06 0.50
N ARG A 197 14.08 -19.89 1.82
CA ARG A 197 14.35 -20.90 2.85
C ARG A 197 13.18 -21.84 3.12
N GLY A 198 12.02 -21.66 2.49
CA GLY A 198 10.82 -22.43 2.79
C GLY A 198 10.16 -22.10 4.14
N GLU A 199 10.55 -21.00 4.78
CA GLU A 199 10.12 -20.56 6.13
C GLU A 199 9.00 -19.52 6.10
N GLU A 200 8.53 -19.10 4.92
CA GLU A 200 7.49 -18.06 4.84
C GLU A 200 6.14 -18.59 5.33
N ARG A 201 5.43 -17.76 6.08
CA ARG A 201 4.14 -18.13 6.69
C ARG A 201 3.03 -18.19 5.64
N ARG A 202 2.42 -19.37 5.49
CA ARG A 202 1.23 -19.56 4.67
C ARG A 202 -0.02 -19.00 5.35
N ILE A 203 -0.99 -18.53 4.56
CA ILE A 203 -2.31 -18.21 5.06
C ILE A 203 -3.08 -19.51 5.33
N THR A 204 -3.74 -19.60 6.49
CA THR A 204 -4.65 -20.68 6.83
C THR A 204 -6.07 -20.16 6.69
N TRP A 205 -6.88 -20.81 5.86
CA TRP A 205 -8.29 -20.44 5.63
C TRP A 205 -9.18 -20.80 6.84
N ARG A 206 -8.73 -21.72 7.69
CA ARG A 206 -9.38 -22.02 8.96
C ARG A 206 -8.88 -21.01 10.00
N GLY A 207 -9.79 -20.19 10.53
CA GLY A 207 -9.46 -19.33 11.66
C GLY A 207 -8.82 -20.20 12.75
N THR A 208 -7.61 -19.85 13.16
CA THR A 208 -7.04 -20.39 14.39
C THR A 208 -8.02 -20.05 15.51
N ARG A 209 -8.78 -21.05 15.99
CA ARG A 209 -9.37 -20.95 17.32
C ARG A 209 -8.18 -20.69 18.23
N ALA A 210 -8.15 -19.51 18.83
CA ALA A 210 -7.27 -19.26 19.96
C ALA A 210 -7.66 -20.30 21.03
N ALA A 211 -6.73 -21.17 21.37
CA ALA A 211 -6.82 -21.94 22.57
C ALA A 211 -6.63 -21.02 23.79
#